data_385ec7e71399c8cc4a53d54a28219c58
#
_entry.id   385ec7e71399c8cc4a53d54a28219c58
#
_cell.length_a   1.000
_cell.length_b   1.000
_cell.length_c   1.000
_cell.angle_alpha   90.00
_cell.angle_beta   90.00
_cell.angle_gamma   90.00
#
_symmetry.space_group_name_H-M   'P 1'
#
loop_
_entity.id
_entity.type
_entity.pdbx_description
1 polymer ?
#
loop_
_entity_poly.entity_id
_entity_poly.type
_entity_poly.pdbx_seq_one_letter_code
_entity_poly.pdbx_strand_id
1 'polypeptide(L)'
;MKLEDFAAYNRPQSKVSDERKFLDYIHSRNRWVEFIKSIDNAKPVSIAMKNSFHSQWVESGAFIREKINDDSILLKLLTLLLPTYDGDSLVLYRGGENKDRFDKGLIGFCWTTDISVAEKFGRGLNAYKSPGLLLRAEAPACSILAGPNAHSRYLGENEFTVNPSRLSNITVIETYPDNSFFK
;
A
#
# COMPACT_ATOMS: atom_id res chain seq x y z
N MET A 1 -6.36 -24.02 -31.34
CA MET A 1 -6.46 -22.56 -31.04
C MET A 1 -5.60 -21.88 -32.10
N LYS A 2 -6.22 -21.19 -33.04
CA LYS A 2 -5.50 -20.55 -34.16
C LYS A 2 -5.00 -19.18 -33.71
N LEU A 3 -3.88 -18.71 -34.29
CA LEU A 3 -3.30 -17.38 -34.03
C LEU A 3 -4.30 -16.22 -34.21
N GLU A 4 -5.35 -16.46 -35.00
CA GLU A 4 -6.45 -15.51 -35.27
C GLU A 4 -7.32 -15.27 -34.03
N ASP A 5 -7.35 -16.20 -33.07
CA ASP A 5 -8.09 -16.03 -31.80
C ASP A 5 -7.41 -15.06 -30.83
N PHE A 6 -6.12 -14.76 -31.03
CA PHE A 6 -5.39 -13.76 -30.24
C PHE A 6 -5.70 -12.31 -30.66
N ALA A 7 -6.17 -12.09 -31.88
CA ALA A 7 -6.59 -10.75 -32.34
C ALA A 7 -7.87 -10.25 -31.62
N ALA A 8 -8.72 -11.16 -31.13
CA ALA A 8 -9.90 -10.85 -30.34
C ALA A 8 -9.56 -10.42 -28.89
N TYR A 9 -8.33 -10.63 -28.43
CA TYR A 9 -7.84 -10.17 -27.12
C TYR A 9 -7.31 -8.72 -27.14
N ASN A 10 -7.43 -8.00 -28.22
CA ASN A 10 -7.27 -6.56 -28.24
C ASN A 10 -8.48 -5.90 -27.53
N ARG A 11 -8.58 -6.12 -26.19
CA ARG A 11 -9.31 -5.15 -25.38
C ARG A 11 -8.68 -3.79 -25.67
N PRO A 12 -9.49 -2.72 -25.91
CA PRO A 12 -8.93 -1.40 -25.98
C PRO A 12 -8.14 -1.20 -24.69
N GLN A 13 -6.82 -1.12 -24.79
CA GLN A 13 -5.98 -0.78 -23.65
C GLN A 13 -6.54 0.54 -23.16
N SER A 14 -7.09 0.55 -21.96
CA SER A 14 -7.53 1.78 -21.32
C SER A 14 -6.30 2.71 -21.39
N LYS A 15 -6.44 3.83 -22.11
CA LYS A 15 -5.32 4.72 -22.39
C LYS A 15 -4.76 5.15 -21.05
N VAL A 16 -3.54 4.71 -20.73
CA VAL A 16 -2.88 5.02 -19.46
C VAL A 16 -2.85 6.54 -19.34
N SER A 17 -3.33 7.08 -18.21
CA SER A 17 -3.39 8.53 -18.01
C SER A 17 -1.99 9.15 -18.03
N ASP A 18 -1.91 10.44 -18.33
CA ASP A 18 -0.62 11.13 -18.35
C ASP A 18 -0.03 11.27 -16.95
N GLU A 19 -0.89 11.37 -15.90
CA GLU A 19 -0.48 11.30 -14.51
C GLU A 19 0.18 9.96 -14.17
N ARG A 20 -0.40 8.84 -14.64
CA ARG A 20 0.19 7.52 -14.40
C ARG A 20 1.53 7.37 -15.11
N LYS A 21 1.66 7.79 -16.37
CA LYS A 21 2.94 7.76 -17.10
C LYS A 21 4.00 8.58 -16.39
N PHE A 22 3.62 9.75 -15.87
CA PHE A 22 4.52 10.60 -15.11
C PHE A 22 4.98 9.92 -13.81
N LEU A 23 4.07 9.32 -13.05
CA LEU A 23 4.39 8.59 -11.83
C LEU A 23 5.26 7.35 -12.10
N ASP A 24 5.00 6.62 -13.19
CA ASP A 24 5.83 5.50 -13.64
C ASP A 24 7.25 5.97 -14.00
N TYR A 25 7.39 7.15 -14.64
CA TYR A 25 8.68 7.77 -14.89
C TYR A 25 9.42 8.12 -13.58
N ILE A 26 8.75 8.77 -12.62
CA ILE A 26 9.32 9.08 -11.30
C ILE A 26 9.80 7.80 -10.63
N HIS A 27 8.95 6.76 -10.63
CA HIS A 27 9.27 5.47 -10.02
C HIS A 27 10.46 4.77 -10.68
N SER A 28 10.48 4.70 -12.03
CA SER A 28 11.55 4.03 -12.79
C SER A 28 12.92 4.69 -12.58
N ARG A 29 12.95 6.02 -12.43
CA ARG A 29 14.17 6.82 -12.23
C ARG A 29 14.54 7.05 -10.76
N ASN A 30 13.77 6.47 -9.83
CA ASN A 30 13.94 6.68 -8.38
C ASN A 30 13.98 8.17 -7.98
N ARG A 31 13.06 8.98 -8.53
CA ARG A 31 13.04 10.43 -8.31
C ARG A 31 11.96 10.88 -7.32
N TRP A 32 11.58 10.01 -6.40
CA TRP A 32 10.53 10.31 -5.42
C TRP A 32 10.88 11.48 -4.51
N VAL A 33 12.15 11.57 -4.05
CA VAL A 33 12.59 12.63 -3.14
C VAL A 33 12.57 14.00 -3.82
N GLU A 34 13.03 14.10 -5.07
CA GLU A 34 12.97 15.34 -5.86
C GLU A 34 11.51 15.72 -6.15
N PHE A 35 10.67 14.74 -6.46
CA PHE A 35 9.25 14.97 -6.71
C PHE A 35 8.57 15.55 -5.48
N ILE A 36 8.76 14.97 -4.28
CA ILE A 36 8.21 15.50 -3.02
C ILE A 36 8.62 16.96 -2.82
N LYS A 37 9.90 17.28 -3.00
CA LYS A 37 10.40 18.66 -2.86
C LYS A 37 9.75 19.62 -3.85
N SER A 38 9.44 19.16 -5.06
CA SER A 38 8.81 19.99 -6.09
C SER A 38 7.34 20.30 -5.78
N ILE A 39 6.59 19.33 -5.23
CA ILE A 39 5.16 19.52 -4.90
C ILE A 39 4.93 20.22 -3.56
N ASP A 40 5.86 20.13 -2.61
CA ASP A 40 5.77 20.76 -1.28
C ASP A 40 5.70 22.30 -1.35
N ASN A 41 6.25 22.87 -2.42
CA ASN A 41 6.28 24.32 -2.70
C ASN A 41 5.34 24.74 -3.84
N ALA A 42 4.51 23.84 -4.35
CA ALA A 42 3.70 24.06 -5.54
C ALA A 42 2.21 24.29 -5.18
N LYS A 43 1.40 24.51 -6.24
CA LYS A 43 -0.06 24.52 -6.15
C LYS A 43 -0.58 23.17 -5.63
N PRO A 44 -1.81 23.12 -5.05
CA PRO A 44 -2.44 21.89 -4.63
C PRO A 44 -2.39 20.81 -5.71
N VAL A 45 -2.08 19.58 -5.31
CA VAL A 45 -2.04 18.43 -6.22
C VAL A 45 -3.44 18.15 -6.76
N SER A 46 -3.56 17.93 -8.07
CA SER A 46 -4.85 17.64 -8.71
C SER A 46 -5.47 16.34 -8.23
N ILE A 47 -6.79 16.25 -8.26
CA ILE A 47 -7.54 15.01 -7.93
C ILE A 47 -7.11 13.87 -8.87
N ALA A 48 -6.88 14.14 -10.15
CA ALA A 48 -6.42 13.14 -11.13
C ALA A 48 -5.07 12.53 -10.73
N MET A 49 -4.12 13.38 -10.30
CA MET A 49 -2.82 12.92 -9.81
C MET A 49 -2.97 12.09 -8.52
N LYS A 50 -3.79 12.53 -7.57
CA LYS A 50 -4.05 11.79 -6.33
C LYS A 50 -4.66 10.41 -6.60
N ASN A 51 -5.63 10.32 -7.49
CA ASN A 51 -6.26 9.05 -7.84
C ASN A 51 -5.29 8.11 -8.57
N SER A 52 -4.48 8.63 -9.48
CA SER A 52 -3.44 7.86 -10.18
C SER A 52 -2.38 7.34 -9.21
N PHE A 53 -1.91 8.20 -8.29
CA PHE A 53 -0.95 7.79 -7.26
C PHE A 53 -1.56 6.75 -6.31
N HIS A 54 -2.80 6.93 -5.88
CA HIS A 54 -3.47 5.98 -4.99
C HIS A 54 -3.55 4.58 -5.63
N SER A 55 -3.88 4.49 -6.92
CA SER A 55 -3.84 3.20 -7.64
C SER A 55 -2.44 2.62 -7.70
N GLN A 56 -1.43 3.43 -8.01
CA GLN A 56 -0.03 2.98 -8.05
C GLN A 56 0.47 2.55 -6.66
N TRP A 57 0.04 3.22 -5.61
CA TRP A 57 0.38 2.86 -4.25
C TRP A 57 -0.15 1.47 -3.86
N VAL A 58 -1.41 1.18 -4.15
CA VAL A 58 -2.01 -0.15 -3.94
C VAL A 58 -1.26 -1.24 -4.72
N GLU A 59 -0.86 -0.96 -5.97
CA GLU A 59 -0.16 -1.92 -6.83
C GLU A 59 1.32 -2.11 -6.44
N SER A 60 2.00 -1.06 -5.99
CA SER A 60 3.47 -1.01 -5.92
C SER A 60 4.03 -0.36 -4.66
N GLY A 61 3.21 -0.20 -3.62
CA GLY A 61 3.59 0.53 -2.39
C GLY A 61 4.86 0.00 -1.73
N ALA A 62 5.05 -1.31 -1.71
CA ALA A 62 6.27 -1.92 -1.16
C ALA A 62 7.54 -1.48 -1.92
N PHE A 63 7.49 -1.44 -3.26
CA PHE A 63 8.61 -0.98 -4.09
C PHE A 63 8.84 0.52 -4.00
N ILE A 64 7.78 1.32 -3.83
CA ILE A 64 7.89 2.77 -3.59
C ILE A 64 8.60 3.00 -2.25
N ARG A 65 8.18 2.29 -1.19
CA ARG A 65 8.80 2.36 0.14
C ARG A 65 10.28 1.97 0.09
N GLU A 66 10.62 0.86 -0.58
CA GLU A 66 11.99 0.40 -0.76
C GLU A 66 12.87 1.46 -1.46
N LYS A 67 12.37 2.06 -2.53
CA LYS A 67 13.11 3.10 -3.28
C LYS A 67 13.33 4.38 -2.48
N ILE A 68 12.36 4.80 -1.70
CA ILE A 68 12.48 5.98 -0.84
C ILE A 68 13.40 5.69 0.35
N ASN A 69 13.32 4.47 0.91
CA ASN A 69 14.11 3.98 2.03
C ASN A 69 14.14 4.93 3.26
N ASP A 70 13.09 5.70 3.45
CA ASP A 70 12.88 6.60 4.58
C ASP A 70 11.37 6.76 4.81
N ASP A 71 10.87 6.19 5.92
CA ASP A 71 9.44 6.18 6.22
C ASP A 71 8.90 7.59 6.55
N SER A 72 9.73 8.54 6.99
CA SER A 72 9.31 9.92 7.24
C SER A 72 9.06 10.67 5.93
N ILE A 73 9.94 10.48 4.94
CA ILE A 73 9.76 11.01 3.59
C ILE A 73 8.58 10.33 2.89
N LEU A 74 8.44 9.02 3.05
CA LEU A 74 7.30 8.28 2.52
C LEU A 74 5.98 8.78 3.11
N LEU A 75 5.91 8.98 4.43
CA LEU A 75 4.71 9.52 5.08
C LEU A 75 4.32 10.88 4.53
N LYS A 76 5.30 11.75 4.27
CA LYS A 76 5.06 13.05 3.63
C LYS A 76 4.49 12.88 2.23
N LEU A 77 5.05 11.99 1.41
CA LEU A 77 4.53 11.67 0.07
C LEU A 77 3.07 11.19 0.14
N LEU A 78 2.79 10.23 1.00
CA LEU A 78 1.45 9.67 1.17
C LEU A 78 0.44 10.74 1.60
N THR A 79 0.81 11.60 2.54
CA THR A 79 -0.04 12.71 3.01
C THR A 79 -0.36 13.72 1.90
N LEU A 80 0.58 13.99 1.00
CA LEU A 80 0.40 14.95 -0.10
C LEU A 80 -0.40 14.36 -1.27
N LEU A 81 -0.17 13.08 -1.59
CA LEU A 81 -0.67 12.47 -2.83
C LEU A 81 -1.86 11.54 -2.64
N LEU A 82 -2.18 11.07 -1.44
CA LEU A 82 -3.38 10.28 -1.24
C LEU A 82 -4.62 11.17 -1.14
N PRO A 83 -5.80 10.67 -1.59
CA PRO A 83 -7.08 11.29 -1.27
C PRO A 83 -7.29 11.28 0.25
N THR A 84 -7.71 12.40 0.81
CA THR A 84 -7.93 12.52 2.26
C THR A 84 -9.06 11.57 2.72
N TYR A 85 -8.83 10.86 3.81
CA TYR A 85 -9.85 10.08 4.47
C TYR A 85 -10.76 11.00 5.31
N ASP A 86 -12.07 10.80 5.21
CA ASP A 86 -13.12 11.57 5.89
C ASP A 86 -14.09 10.69 6.70
N GLY A 87 -13.72 9.42 6.92
CA GLY A 87 -14.54 8.47 7.67
C GLY A 87 -14.21 8.42 9.16
N ASP A 88 -14.82 7.44 9.84
CA ASP A 88 -14.69 7.21 11.27
C ASP A 88 -13.40 6.48 11.66
N SER A 89 -13.13 6.42 12.97
CA SER A 89 -12.11 5.56 13.56
C SER A 89 -12.48 4.07 13.34
N LEU A 90 -11.46 3.24 13.07
CA LEU A 90 -11.65 1.83 12.70
C LEU A 90 -10.81 0.89 13.57
N VAL A 91 -11.22 -0.37 13.62
CA VAL A 91 -10.33 -1.48 13.97
C VAL A 91 -9.80 -2.07 12.67
N LEU A 92 -8.49 -2.16 12.56
CA LEU A 92 -7.81 -2.63 11.35
C LEU A 92 -6.92 -3.83 11.65
N TYR A 93 -6.71 -4.64 10.63
CA TYR A 93 -5.89 -5.85 10.65
C TYR A 93 -4.79 -5.77 9.59
N ARG A 94 -3.65 -6.38 9.87
CA ARG A 94 -2.53 -6.45 8.95
C ARG A 94 -1.80 -7.78 9.06
N GLY A 95 -1.65 -8.49 7.95
CA GLY A 95 -0.81 -9.68 7.81
C GLY A 95 0.51 -9.42 7.08
N GLY A 96 0.82 -8.16 6.80
CA GLY A 96 2.00 -7.77 6.00
C GLY A 96 3.31 -7.67 6.77
N GLU A 97 3.32 -8.01 8.06
CA GLU A 97 4.54 -7.96 8.87
C GLU A 97 5.03 -9.38 9.20
N ASN A 98 6.36 -9.51 9.32
CA ASN A 98 6.97 -10.65 9.98
C ASN A 98 7.54 -10.23 11.34
N LYS A 99 7.88 -11.23 12.15
CA LYS A 99 8.33 -11.01 13.52
C LYS A 99 9.58 -10.13 13.60
N ASP A 100 10.56 -10.32 12.72
CA ASP A 100 11.82 -9.55 12.74
C ASP A 100 11.60 -8.06 12.48
N ARG A 101 10.64 -7.71 11.61
CA ARG A 101 10.27 -6.32 11.35
C ARG A 101 9.49 -5.72 12.50
N PHE A 102 8.54 -6.48 13.04
CA PHE A 102 7.73 -6.05 14.17
C PHE A 102 8.57 -5.77 15.41
N ASP A 103 9.51 -6.66 15.75
CA ASP A 103 10.42 -6.51 16.88
C ASP A 103 11.33 -5.27 16.75
N LYS A 104 11.58 -4.80 15.51
CA LYS A 104 12.30 -3.55 15.22
C LYS A 104 11.39 -2.31 15.18
N GLY A 105 10.10 -2.45 15.48
CA GLY A 105 9.12 -1.36 15.37
C GLY A 105 8.81 -0.91 13.94
N LEU A 106 9.18 -1.72 12.93
CA LEU A 106 8.98 -1.40 11.52
C LEU A 106 7.60 -1.89 11.07
N ILE A 107 6.57 -1.10 11.37
CA ILE A 107 5.18 -1.41 11.00
C ILE A 107 4.85 -0.80 9.64
N GLY A 108 4.10 -1.55 8.81
CA GLY A 108 3.72 -1.12 7.47
C GLY A 108 2.49 -0.21 7.45
N PHE A 109 2.29 0.44 6.30
CA PHE A 109 1.25 1.45 6.09
C PHE A 109 -0.10 0.88 5.63
N CYS A 110 -0.14 -0.34 5.07
CA CYS A 110 -1.32 -0.93 4.45
C CYS A 110 -2.05 -1.87 5.40
N TRP A 111 -3.31 -1.61 5.65
CA TRP A 111 -4.17 -2.33 6.60
C TRP A 111 -5.54 -2.60 5.98
N THR A 112 -6.33 -3.49 6.55
CA THR A 112 -7.70 -3.80 6.09
C THR A 112 -8.65 -3.98 7.26
N THR A 113 -9.95 -3.78 7.03
CA THR A 113 -11.01 -4.14 7.99
C THR A 113 -11.35 -5.62 7.95
N ASP A 114 -10.91 -6.34 6.92
CA ASP A 114 -11.19 -7.77 6.74
C ASP A 114 -10.05 -8.63 7.29
N ILE A 115 -10.29 -9.28 8.42
CA ILE A 115 -9.33 -10.16 9.06
C ILE A 115 -8.90 -11.33 8.14
N SER A 116 -9.82 -11.85 7.31
CA SER A 116 -9.51 -12.98 6.42
C SER A 116 -8.54 -12.58 5.31
N VAL A 117 -8.58 -11.33 4.86
CA VAL A 117 -7.60 -10.77 3.93
C VAL A 117 -6.25 -10.64 4.61
N ALA A 118 -6.21 -10.07 5.81
CA ALA A 118 -4.97 -9.95 6.57
C ALA A 118 -4.31 -11.31 6.85
N GLU A 119 -5.09 -12.34 7.19
CA GLU A 119 -4.60 -13.71 7.39
C GLU A 119 -3.91 -14.29 6.15
N LYS A 120 -4.47 -14.08 4.96
CA LYS A 120 -3.87 -14.56 3.70
C LYS A 120 -2.46 -13.98 3.51
N PHE A 121 -2.28 -12.70 3.80
CA PHE A 121 -0.97 -12.06 3.72
C PHE A 121 -0.02 -12.57 4.82
N GLY A 122 -0.51 -12.75 6.05
CA GLY A 122 0.29 -13.25 7.17
C GLY A 122 0.80 -14.68 6.96
N ARG A 123 -0.03 -15.55 6.37
CA ARG A 123 0.32 -16.95 6.07
C ARG A 123 1.17 -17.10 4.80
N GLY A 124 1.18 -16.12 3.91
CA GLY A 124 1.74 -16.20 2.57
C GLY A 124 3.15 -15.61 2.45
N LEU A 125 3.30 -14.67 1.53
CA LEU A 125 4.58 -14.08 1.13
C LEU A 125 5.34 -13.39 2.27
N ASN A 126 4.65 -12.93 3.30
CA ASN A 126 5.26 -12.20 4.42
C ASN A 126 5.84 -13.12 5.51
N ALA A 127 5.54 -14.43 5.47
CA ALA A 127 6.15 -15.44 6.35
C ALA A 127 7.44 -16.04 5.76
N TYR A 128 8.16 -15.31 4.92
CA TYR A 128 9.44 -15.77 4.34
C TYR A 128 10.62 -15.34 5.20
N LYS A 129 11.46 -16.29 5.61
CA LYS A 129 12.65 -16.14 6.48
C LYS A 129 12.39 -15.68 7.92
N SER A 130 11.14 -15.47 8.30
CA SER A 130 10.74 -15.13 9.66
C SER A 130 9.24 -15.43 9.82
N PRO A 131 8.75 -15.79 10.99
CA PRO A 131 7.33 -16.02 11.24
C PRO A 131 6.48 -14.85 10.80
N GLY A 132 5.41 -15.10 10.05
CA GLY A 132 4.41 -14.10 9.68
C GLY A 132 3.53 -13.73 10.87
N LEU A 133 3.06 -12.50 10.93
CA LEU A 133 2.21 -12.00 12.01
C LEU A 133 0.86 -11.55 11.49
N LEU A 134 -0.19 -11.82 12.27
CA LEU A 134 -1.48 -11.15 12.13
C LEU A 134 -1.60 -10.11 13.24
N LEU A 135 -1.63 -8.86 12.85
CA LEU A 135 -1.75 -7.72 13.75
C LEU A 135 -3.19 -7.20 13.77
N ARG A 136 -3.61 -6.70 14.92
CA ARG A 136 -4.80 -5.89 15.12
C ARG A 136 -4.39 -4.54 15.71
N ALA A 137 -5.01 -3.46 15.27
CA ALA A 137 -4.80 -2.13 15.83
C ALA A 137 -6.11 -1.33 15.86
N GLU A 138 -6.17 -0.35 16.74
CA GLU A 138 -7.15 0.71 16.70
C GLU A 138 -6.57 1.88 15.90
N ALA A 139 -7.31 2.31 14.87
CA ALA A 139 -6.94 3.38 13.97
C ALA A 139 -7.87 4.57 14.17
N PRO A 140 -7.50 5.56 14.99
CA PRO A 140 -8.23 6.83 15.04
C PRO A 140 -8.34 7.43 13.64
N ALA A 141 -9.45 8.10 13.31
CA ALA A 141 -9.66 8.69 11.98
C ALA A 141 -8.46 9.52 11.49
N CYS A 142 -7.81 10.26 12.39
CA CYS A 142 -6.62 11.06 12.07
C CYS A 142 -5.35 10.24 11.77
N SER A 143 -5.36 8.94 12.01
CA SER A 143 -4.28 8.03 11.63
C SER A 143 -4.45 7.48 10.20
N ILE A 144 -5.66 7.52 9.65
CA ILE A 144 -5.98 6.98 8.34
C ILE A 144 -5.72 8.05 7.28
N LEU A 145 -4.82 7.78 6.36
CA LEU A 145 -4.45 8.68 5.27
C LEU A 145 -5.41 8.54 4.09
N ALA A 146 -5.78 7.31 3.75
CA ALA A 146 -6.75 7.02 2.69
C ALA A 146 -7.51 5.72 2.97
N GLY A 147 -8.78 5.67 2.55
CA GLY A 147 -9.57 4.46 2.51
C GLY A 147 -9.39 3.67 1.20
N PRO A 148 -10.09 2.53 1.03
CA PRO A 148 -9.96 1.70 -0.17
C PRO A 148 -10.36 2.44 -1.44
N ASN A 149 -9.56 2.33 -2.51
CA ASN A 149 -9.91 2.80 -3.85
C ASN A 149 -10.63 1.70 -4.67
N ALA A 150 -11.03 2.02 -5.90
CA ALA A 150 -11.71 1.07 -6.77
C ALA A 150 -10.83 -0.16 -7.08
N HIS A 151 -9.51 0.02 -7.22
CA HIS A 151 -8.58 -1.07 -7.51
C HIS A 151 -8.43 -2.03 -6.33
N SER A 152 -8.23 -1.51 -5.12
CA SER A 152 -8.16 -2.30 -3.89
C SER A 152 -9.46 -3.10 -3.63
N ARG A 153 -10.62 -2.49 -3.92
CA ARG A 153 -11.92 -3.21 -3.83
C ARG A 153 -12.02 -4.30 -4.88
N TYR A 154 -11.56 -4.05 -6.11
CA TYR A 154 -11.55 -5.05 -7.18
C TYR A 154 -10.66 -6.26 -6.82
N LEU A 155 -9.51 -6.03 -6.16
CA LEU A 155 -8.65 -7.10 -5.66
C LEU A 155 -9.23 -7.80 -4.42
N GLY A 156 -10.27 -7.27 -3.82
CA GLY A 156 -10.87 -7.78 -2.57
C GLY A 156 -10.02 -7.49 -1.33
N GLU A 157 -9.05 -6.59 -1.41
CA GLU A 157 -8.13 -6.27 -0.31
C GLU A 157 -8.68 -5.22 0.65
N ASN A 158 -9.56 -4.34 0.16
CA ASN A 158 -10.14 -3.23 0.94
C ASN A 158 -9.08 -2.49 1.76
N GLU A 159 -7.98 -2.10 1.09
CA GLU A 159 -6.80 -1.54 1.73
C GLU A 159 -7.03 -0.12 2.25
N PHE A 160 -6.71 0.09 3.51
CA PHE A 160 -6.57 1.40 4.14
C PHE A 160 -5.09 1.73 4.29
N THR A 161 -4.69 2.93 3.90
CA THR A 161 -3.34 3.42 4.15
C THR A 161 -3.34 4.27 5.41
N VAL A 162 -2.48 3.94 6.37
CA VAL A 162 -2.43 4.61 7.67
C VAL A 162 -1.05 5.20 7.95
N ASN A 163 -0.99 6.14 8.89
CA ASN A 163 0.24 6.52 9.58
C ASN A 163 0.46 5.57 10.77
N PRO A 164 1.42 4.64 10.73
CA PRO A 164 1.60 3.64 11.77
C PRO A 164 1.91 4.23 13.15
N SER A 165 2.56 5.40 13.20
CA SER A 165 2.90 6.05 14.47
C SER A 165 1.70 6.63 15.23
N ARG A 166 0.53 6.68 14.60
CA ARG A 166 -0.72 7.16 15.20
C ARG A 166 -1.73 6.06 15.49
N LEU A 167 -1.35 4.81 15.26
CA LEU A 167 -2.15 3.67 15.67
C LEU A 167 -2.04 3.45 17.18
N SER A 168 -3.07 2.91 17.79
CA SER A 168 -3.08 2.53 19.20
C SER A 168 -3.45 1.04 19.37
N ASN A 169 -3.12 0.48 20.51
CA ASN A 169 -3.44 -0.90 20.89
C ASN A 169 -3.04 -1.92 19.82
N ILE A 170 -1.82 -1.76 19.25
CA ILE A 170 -1.29 -2.71 18.27
C ILE A 170 -0.97 -4.02 19.00
N THR A 171 -1.63 -5.10 18.61
CA THR A 171 -1.47 -6.43 19.21
C THR A 171 -1.24 -7.48 18.14
N VAL A 172 -0.38 -8.46 18.44
CA VAL A 172 -0.24 -9.69 17.66
C VAL A 172 -1.35 -10.63 18.09
N ILE A 173 -2.25 -10.97 17.17
CA ILE A 173 -3.37 -11.89 17.44
C ILE A 173 -3.09 -13.31 16.95
N GLU A 174 -2.19 -13.48 15.97
CA GLU A 174 -1.74 -14.78 15.51
C GLU A 174 -0.32 -14.70 14.95
N THR A 175 0.43 -15.81 15.05
CA THR A 175 1.77 -15.98 14.48
C THR A 175 1.76 -17.20 13.58
N TYR A 176 2.24 -17.04 12.34
CA TYR A 176 2.31 -18.10 11.34
C TYR A 176 3.75 -18.61 11.20
N PRO A 177 3.92 -19.94 10.96
CA PRO A 177 5.25 -20.52 10.77
C PRO A 177 6.01 -19.84 9.61
N ASP A 178 7.34 -19.82 9.73
CA ASP A 178 8.22 -19.41 8.63
C ASP A 178 8.09 -20.42 7.46
N ASN A 179 7.81 -19.91 6.28
CA ASN A 179 7.65 -20.69 5.04
C ASN A 179 8.98 -20.93 4.29
N SER A 180 10.13 -20.70 4.91
CA SER A 180 11.45 -20.89 4.26
C SER A 180 11.77 -22.36 3.90
N PHE A 181 10.98 -23.32 4.38
CA PHE A 181 11.16 -24.75 4.11
C PHE A 181 10.52 -25.24 2.81
N PHE A 182 9.73 -24.42 2.12
CA PHE A 182 9.26 -24.76 0.76
C PHE A 182 10.29 -24.31 -0.27
N LYS A 183 11.38 -25.10 -0.37
CA LYS A 183 12.36 -25.06 -1.47
C LYS A 183 12.03 -26.12 -2.49
#